data_e701f1ff47de944cae00d24697bf8625
#
_entry.id   e701f1ff47de944cae00d24697bf8625
#
_cell.length_a   1.000
_cell.length_b   1.000
_cell.length_c   1.000
_cell.angle_alpha   90.00
_cell.angle_beta   90.00
_cell.angle_gamma   90.00
#
_symmetry.space_group_name_H-M   'P 1'
#
loop_
_entity.id
_entity.type
_entity.pdbx_description
1 polymer ?
#
loop_
_entity_poly.entity_id
_entity_poly.type
_entity_poly.pdbx_seq_one_letter_code
_entity_poly.pdbx_strand_id
1 'polypeptide(L)' 'MLFDPRALVREDTDAKGEQRFVAVGMDALGRLLTVVYTYRPPDIVRLISARQATRREQQAYEN' A
#
# COMPACT_ATOMS: atom_id res chain seq x y z
N MET A 1 0.32 -0.22 10.91
CA MET A 1 -0.61 -0.76 9.93
C MET A 1 -1.61 0.29 9.51
N LEU A 2 -1.92 0.35 8.23
CA LEU A 2 -2.83 1.36 7.69
C LEU A 2 -4.27 0.90 7.88
N PHE A 3 -5.03 1.67 8.65
CA PHE A 3 -6.47 1.44 8.81
C PHE A 3 -7.29 2.56 8.20
N ASP A 4 -6.74 3.22 7.20
CA ASP A 4 -7.41 4.31 6.53
C ASP A 4 -8.47 3.74 5.58
N PRO A 5 -9.78 4.03 5.81
CA PRO A 5 -10.83 3.54 4.91
C PRO A 5 -10.73 4.11 3.50
N ARG A 6 -9.96 5.17 3.32
CA ARG A 6 -9.73 5.76 2.00
C ARG A 6 -8.48 5.24 1.31
N ALA A 7 -7.78 4.29 1.93
CA ALA A 7 -6.56 3.76 1.35
C ALA A 7 -6.83 3.17 -0.03
N LEU A 8 -5.97 3.51 -0.97
CA LEU A 8 -6.01 2.95 -2.32
C LEU A 8 -5.10 1.74 -2.34
N VAL A 9 -5.64 0.61 -2.77
CA VAL A 9 -4.88 -0.63 -2.87
C VAL A 9 -4.95 -1.13 -4.29
N ARG A 10 -3.80 -1.48 -4.85
CA ARG A 10 -3.74 -2.08 -6.18
C ARG A 10 -2.77 -3.24 -6.16
N GLU A 11 -2.99 -4.19 -7.07
CA GLU A 11 -2.09 -5.31 -7.24
C GLU A 11 -0.93 -4.90 -8.14
N ASP A 12 0.27 -5.29 -7.74
CA ASP A 12 1.46 -5.08 -8.56
C ASP A 12 1.61 -6.26 -9.51
N THR A 13 1.25 -6.06 -10.77
CA THR A 13 1.26 -7.13 -11.77
C THR A 13 2.65 -7.48 -12.27
N ASP A 14 3.65 -6.67 -11.94
CA ASP A 14 5.02 -6.92 -12.36
C ASP A 14 5.76 -7.90 -11.44
N ALA A 15 5.15 -8.26 -10.33
CA ALA A 15 5.76 -9.20 -9.39
C ALA A 15 5.68 -10.61 -9.95
N LYS A 16 6.82 -11.26 -10.11
CA LYS A 16 6.88 -12.63 -10.61
C LYS A 16 6.74 -13.61 -9.46
N GLY A 17 5.75 -14.52 -9.56
CA GLY A 17 5.61 -15.64 -8.64
C GLY A 17 5.02 -15.30 -7.29
N GLU A 18 4.74 -14.04 -6.98
CA GLU A 18 4.14 -13.63 -5.73
C GLU A 18 3.14 -12.53 -5.98
N GLN A 19 2.06 -12.55 -5.22
CA GLN A 19 1.12 -11.44 -5.24
C GLN A 19 1.66 -10.31 -4.38
N ARG A 20 1.87 -9.17 -5.02
CA ARG A 20 2.27 -7.95 -4.34
C ARG A 20 1.18 -6.92 -4.45
N PHE A 21 1.00 -6.18 -3.39
CA PHE A 21 0.00 -5.13 -3.32
C PHE A 21 0.68 -3.84 -2.90
N VAL A 22 0.23 -2.75 -3.50
CA VAL A 22 0.69 -1.41 -3.16
C VAL A 22 -0.49 -0.66 -2.57
N ALA A 23 -0.35 -0.21 -1.35
CA ALA A 23 -1.39 0.54 -0.67
C ALA A 23 -0.90 1.96 -0.39
N VAL A 24 -1.72 2.94 -0.70
CA VAL A 24 -1.46 4.34 -0.37
C VAL A 24 -2.53 4.76 0.62
N GLY A 25 -2.11 5.19 1.79
CA GLY A 25 -3.05 5.61 2.82
C GLY A 25 -2.40 6.49 3.85
N MET A 26 -3.23 7.04 4.72
CA MET A 26 -2.78 7.98 5.74
C MET A 26 -2.49 7.23 7.03
N ASP A 27 -1.35 7.55 7.64
CA ASP A 27 -1.02 6.96 8.94
C ASP A 27 -1.67 7.74 10.09
N ALA A 28 -1.41 7.30 11.32
CA ALA A 28 -1.99 7.90 12.51
C ALA A 28 -1.52 9.36 12.73
N LEU A 29 -0.43 9.74 12.09
CA LEU A 29 0.10 11.11 12.20
C LEU A 29 -0.35 12.00 11.05
N GLY A 30 -1.22 11.51 10.19
CA GLY A 30 -1.73 12.28 9.07
C GLY A 30 -0.80 12.34 7.87
N ARG A 31 0.17 11.46 7.79
CA ARG A 31 1.11 11.42 6.66
C ARG A 31 0.68 10.35 5.67
N LEU A 32 0.76 10.69 4.39
CA LEU A 32 0.49 9.71 3.34
C LEU A 32 1.69 8.81 3.12
N LEU A 33 1.46 7.52 3.23
CA LEU A 33 2.49 6.51 3.07
C LEU A 33 2.10 5.55 1.96
N THR A 34 3.12 5.06 1.25
CA THR A 34 2.97 3.97 0.30
C THR A 34 3.59 2.73 0.92
N VAL A 35 2.81 1.69 1.03
CA VAL A 35 3.22 0.42 1.65
C VAL A 35 3.15 -0.66 0.60
N VAL A 36 4.21 -1.43 0.46
CA VAL A 36 4.25 -2.59 -0.43
C VAL A 36 4.28 -3.84 0.43
N TYR A 37 3.36 -4.75 0.16
CA TYR A 37 3.26 -5.98 0.93
C TYR A 37 2.90 -7.16 0.03
N THR A 38 3.14 -8.36 0.54
CA THR A 38 2.70 -9.57 -0.10
C THR A 38 1.63 -10.23 0.75
N TYR A 39 0.73 -10.95 0.10
CA TYR A 39 -0.30 -11.71 0.77
C TYR A 39 -0.22 -13.16 0.33
N ARG A 40 -0.13 -14.07 1.31
CA ARG A 40 -0.19 -15.50 1.04
C ARG A 40 -1.37 -16.09 1.82
N PRO A 41 -2.33 -16.64 1.11
CA PRO A 41 -3.45 -17.29 1.79
C PRO A 41 -2.97 -18.46 2.66
N PRO A 42 -3.62 -18.71 3.78
CA PRO A 42 -4.86 -18.04 4.19
C PRO A 42 -4.67 -16.75 4.96
N ASP A 43 -3.56 -16.56 5.68
CA ASP A 43 -3.48 -15.44 6.64
C ASP A 43 -2.16 -14.70 6.66
N ILE A 44 -1.25 -14.96 5.75
CA ILE A 44 0.10 -14.40 5.87
C ILE A 44 0.19 -13.11 5.06
N VAL A 45 0.42 -12.00 5.76
CA VAL A 45 0.72 -10.70 5.15
C VAL A 45 2.14 -10.33 5.55
N ARG A 46 2.97 -10.05 4.55
CA ARG A 46 4.35 -9.69 4.79
C ARG A 46 4.63 -8.31 4.22
N LEU A 47 5.03 -7.39 5.09
CA LEU A 47 5.42 -6.06 4.69
C LEU A 47 6.78 -6.10 4.00
N ILE A 48 6.85 -5.53 2.80
CA ILE A 48 8.10 -5.46 2.06
C ILE A 48 8.76 -4.10 2.28
N SER A 49 8.00 -3.03 2.10
CA SER A 49 8.54 -1.69 2.28
C SER A 49 7.43 -0.70 2.62
N ALA A 50 7.82 0.40 3.25
CA ALA A 50 6.94 1.52 3.50
C ALA A 50 7.74 2.80 3.29
N ARG A 51 7.15 3.76 2.58
CA ARG A 51 7.79 5.04 2.30
C ARG A 51 6.74 6.13 2.20
N GLN A 52 7.17 7.36 2.20
CA GLN A 52 6.25 8.46 1.96
C GLN A 52 5.71 8.39 0.54
N ALA A 53 4.44 8.72 0.37
CA ALA A 53 3.82 8.72 -0.94
C ALA A 53 4.43 9.82 -1.82
N THR A 54 4.59 9.51 -3.10
CA THR A 54 5.02 10.52 -4.07
C THR A 54 3.87 11.50 -4.33
N ARG A 55 4.18 12.61 -4.97
CA ARG A 55 3.14 13.58 -5.33
C ARG A 55 2.06 12.96 -6.21
N ARG A 56 2.46 12.11 -7.14
CA ARG A 56 1.51 11.42 -8.01
C ARG A 56 0.59 10.51 -7.20
N GLU A 57 1.16 9.78 -6.26
CA GLU A 57 0.38 8.91 -5.39
C GLU A 57 -0.57 9.71 -4.50
N GLN A 58 -0.11 10.85 -3.98
CA GLN A 58 -0.95 11.74 -3.19
C GLN A 58 -2.14 12.25 -4.01
N GLN A 59 -1.90 12.62 -5.25
CA GLN A 59 -2.97 13.11 -6.12
C GLN A 59 -4.01 12.02 -6.39
N ALA A 60 -3.56 10.79 -6.61
CA ALA A 60 -4.48 9.68 -6.82
C ALA A 60 -5.33 9.42 -5.58
N TYR A 61 -4.73 9.54 -4.40
CA TYR A 61 -5.43 9.33 -3.14
C TYR A 61 -6.49 10.41 -2.91
N GLU A 62 -6.18 11.65 -3.28
CA GLU A 62 -7.06 12.80 -3.02
C GLU A 62 -8.20 12.95 -4.01
N ASN A 63 -8.12 12.29 -5.12
CA ASN A 63 -9.16 12.38 -6.16
C ASN A 63 -10.41 11.59 -5.81
#